data_48e0d7c764a8f156c9b48f7f906bb33a
#
_entry.id   48e0d7c764a8f156c9b48f7f906bb33a
#
_cell.length_a   1.000
_cell.length_b   1.000
_cell.length_c   1.000
_cell.angle_alpha   90.00
_cell.angle_beta   90.00
_cell.angle_gamma   90.00
#
_symmetry.space_group_name_H-M   'P 1'
#
loop_
_entity.id
_entity.type
_entity.pdbx_description
1 polymer ?
#
loop_
_entity_poly.entity_id
_entity_poly.type
_entity_poly.pdbx_seq_one_letter_code
_entity_poly.pdbx_strand_id
1 'polypeptide(L)' 'MQKYEIILYWSDEDRVFVAEVPELPGCMAHGATQEATLKSVNEAIRLWIHTAEEFGDPVPEPKGRRLMLA' A
#
# COMPACT_ATOMS: atom_id res chain seq x y z
N MET A 1 10.80 -2.87 -8.72
CA MET A 1 9.34 -2.98 -8.65
C MET A 1 8.91 -3.62 -7.35
N GLN A 2 8.05 -3.00 -6.61
CA GLN A 2 7.57 -3.57 -5.38
C GLN A 2 6.52 -4.65 -5.67
N LYS A 3 6.40 -5.61 -4.78
CA LYS A 3 5.51 -6.75 -4.96
C LYS A 3 4.45 -6.92 -3.87
N TYR A 4 4.26 -5.90 -3.06
CA TYR A 4 3.23 -5.94 -2.04
C TYR A 4 1.85 -5.87 -2.69
N GLU A 5 0.90 -6.53 -2.06
CA GLU A 5 -0.47 -6.47 -2.51
C GLU A 5 -1.05 -5.08 -2.27
N ILE A 6 -1.78 -4.58 -3.24
CA ILE A 6 -2.45 -3.28 -3.13
C ILE A 6 -3.94 -3.51 -3.36
N ILE A 7 -4.75 -3.07 -2.41
CA ILE A 7 -6.21 -3.15 -2.54
C ILE A 7 -6.69 -1.75 -2.89
N LEU A 8 -7.21 -1.60 -4.10
CA LEU A 8 -7.67 -0.30 -4.60
C LEU A 8 -9.20 -0.31 -4.70
N TYR A 9 -9.84 0.69 -4.12
CA TYR A 9 -11.29 0.77 -4.16
C TYR A 9 -11.77 2.22 -4.12
N TRP A 10 -13.03 2.40 -4.50
CA TRP A 10 -13.67 3.71 -4.45
C TRP A 10 -14.30 3.92 -3.08
N SER A 11 -13.99 5.04 -2.46
CA SER A 11 -14.60 5.42 -1.19
C SER A 11 -15.74 6.39 -1.49
N ASP A 12 -16.96 5.89 -1.38
CA ASP A 12 -18.13 6.74 -1.65
C ASP A 12 -18.27 7.82 -0.58
N GLU A 13 -17.89 7.51 0.63
CA GLU A 13 -17.95 8.45 1.73
C GLU A 13 -17.04 9.65 1.51
N ASP A 14 -15.81 9.39 1.09
CA ASP A 14 -14.80 10.44 0.90
C ASP A 14 -14.72 10.94 -0.53
N ARG A 15 -15.41 10.26 -1.44
CA ARG A 15 -15.45 10.63 -2.86
C ARG A 15 -14.06 10.63 -3.48
N VAL A 16 -13.26 9.63 -3.15
CA VAL A 16 -11.92 9.43 -3.70
C VAL A 16 -11.65 7.95 -3.84
N PHE A 17 -10.64 7.62 -4.65
CA PHE A 17 -10.11 6.27 -4.66
C PHE A 17 -9.15 6.10 -3.49
N VAL A 18 -9.14 4.90 -2.92
CA VAL A 18 -8.26 4.57 -1.79
C VAL A 18 -7.48 3.32 -2.15
N ALA A 19 -6.21 3.29 -1.75
CA ALA A 19 -5.38 2.11 -1.90
C ALA A 19 -4.79 1.76 -0.54
N GLU A 20 -4.87 0.49 -0.18
CA GLU A 20 -4.34 -0.02 1.07
C GLU A 20 -3.35 -1.13 0.80
N VAL A 21 -2.31 -1.21 1.64
CA VAL A 21 -1.30 -2.26 1.54
C VAL A 21 -1.43 -3.11 2.80
N PRO A 22 -2.14 -4.25 2.73
CA PRO A 22 -2.43 -5.02 3.96
C PRO A 22 -1.18 -5.51 4.68
N GLU A 23 -0.10 -5.77 3.97
CA GLU A 23 1.11 -6.31 4.57
C GLU A 23 1.94 -5.26 5.27
N LEU A 24 1.69 -3.97 5.02
CA LEU A 24 2.40 -2.88 5.66
C LEU A 24 1.42 -2.07 6.50
N PRO A 25 1.37 -2.32 7.82
CA PRO A 25 0.37 -1.68 8.68
C PRO A 25 0.37 -0.15 8.55
N GLY A 26 -0.80 0.40 8.30
CA GLY A 26 -0.96 1.84 8.19
C GLY A 26 -0.56 2.42 6.84
N CYS A 27 -0.09 1.59 5.90
CA CYS A 27 0.33 2.09 4.59
C CYS A 27 -0.89 2.20 3.68
N MET A 28 -1.26 3.43 3.34
CA MET A 28 -2.39 3.67 2.46
C MET A 28 -2.23 5.02 1.78
N ALA A 29 -3.03 5.21 0.72
CA ALA A 29 -3.01 6.46 -0.03
C ALA A 29 -4.38 6.65 -0.68
N HIS A 30 -4.59 7.85 -1.22
CA HIS A 30 -5.84 8.15 -1.92
C HIS A 30 -5.56 9.07 -3.09
N GLY A 31 -6.52 9.16 -3.99
CA GLY A 31 -6.39 10.04 -5.13
C GLY A 31 -7.69 10.18 -5.90
N ALA A 32 -7.72 11.12 -6.82
CA ALA A 32 -8.90 11.43 -7.61
C ALA A 32 -9.16 10.39 -8.71
N THR A 33 -8.11 9.68 -9.14
CA THR A 33 -8.22 8.64 -10.16
C THR A 33 -7.51 7.39 -9.69
N GLN A 34 -7.79 6.27 -10.35
CA GLN A 34 -7.10 5.03 -10.02
C GLN A 34 -5.60 5.15 -10.27
N GLU A 35 -5.23 5.77 -11.39
CA GLU A 35 -3.81 5.94 -11.70
C GLU A 35 -3.09 6.80 -10.67
N ALA A 36 -3.69 7.92 -10.28
CA ALA A 36 -3.09 8.80 -9.29
C ALA A 36 -2.97 8.10 -7.95
N THR A 37 -3.98 7.32 -7.58
CA THR A 37 -3.97 6.59 -6.32
C THR A 37 -2.88 5.53 -6.31
N LEU A 38 -2.73 4.81 -7.42
CA LEU A 38 -1.69 3.79 -7.51
C LEU A 38 -0.29 4.41 -7.41
N LYS A 39 -0.07 5.53 -8.06
CA LYS A 39 1.19 6.24 -7.96
C LYS A 39 1.47 6.67 -6.52
N SER A 40 0.45 7.22 -5.87
CA SER A 40 0.60 7.68 -4.48
C SER A 40 0.88 6.55 -3.52
N VAL A 41 0.21 5.40 -3.69
CA VAL A 41 0.46 4.28 -2.77
C VAL A 41 1.84 3.67 -2.98
N ASN A 42 2.36 3.68 -4.21
CA ASN A 42 3.72 3.21 -4.45
C ASN A 42 4.73 4.11 -3.75
N GLU A 43 4.50 5.41 -3.73
CA GLU A 43 5.34 6.33 -2.98
C GLU A 43 5.22 6.10 -1.48
N ALA A 44 4.00 5.84 -1.00
CA ALA A 44 3.78 5.56 0.40
C ALA A 44 4.50 4.27 0.84
N ILE A 45 4.52 3.27 -0.01
CA ILE A 45 5.25 2.02 0.27
C ILE A 45 6.75 2.31 0.42
N ARG A 46 7.32 3.09 -0.49
CA ARG A 46 8.73 3.41 -0.40
C ARG A 46 9.05 4.18 0.87
N LEU A 47 8.20 5.13 1.22
CA LEU A 47 8.39 5.89 2.45
C LEU A 47 8.26 5.01 3.69
N TRP A 48 7.28 4.11 3.68
CA TRP A 48 7.06 3.19 4.79
C TRP A 48 8.30 2.32 5.04
N ILE A 49 8.85 1.77 3.95
CA ILE A 49 10.04 0.91 4.04
C ILE A 49 11.24 1.71 4.51
N HIS A 50 11.44 2.90 3.94
CA HIS A 50 12.55 3.76 4.33
C HIS A 50 12.48 4.11 5.82
N THR A 51 11.31 4.46 6.30
CA THR A 51 11.11 4.80 7.70
C THR A 51 11.38 3.61 8.60
N ALA A 52 10.89 2.43 8.23
CA ALA A 52 11.12 1.23 9.01
C ALA A 52 12.62 0.90 9.09
N GLU A 53 13.32 1.02 7.98
CA GLU A 53 14.76 0.76 7.97
C GLU A 53 15.52 1.77 8.81
N GLU A 54 15.08 3.02 8.79
CA GLU A 54 15.72 4.08 9.56
C GLU A 54 15.62 3.82 11.06
N PHE A 55 14.50 3.26 11.51
CA PHE A 55 14.26 2.96 12.92
C PHE A 55 14.64 1.52 13.29
N GLY A 56 15.15 0.75 12.34
CA GLY A 56 15.53 -0.62 12.61
C GLY A 56 14.36 -1.58 12.78
N ASP A 57 13.18 -1.19 12.31
CA ASP A 57 12.01 -2.04 12.38
C ASP A 57 12.02 -3.06 11.25
N PRO A 58 11.43 -4.24 11.46
CA PRO A 58 11.39 -5.24 10.40
C PRO A 58 10.49 -4.81 9.26
N VAL A 59 10.90 -5.14 8.04
CA VAL A 59 10.12 -4.88 6.84
C VAL A 59 9.55 -6.21 6.35
N PRO A 60 8.21 -6.38 6.37
CA PRO A 60 7.61 -7.64 5.93
C PRO A 60 7.91 -7.91 4.46
N GLU A 61 8.14 -9.17 4.12
CA GLU A 61 8.33 -9.55 2.74
C GLU A 61 7.00 -9.66 2.01
N PRO A 62 6.95 -9.26 0.74
CA PRO A 62 5.72 -9.39 -0.04
C PRO A 62 5.34 -10.86 -0.21
N LYS A 63 4.11 -11.19 0.15
CA LYS A 63 3.64 -12.57 0.07
C LYS A 63 2.80 -12.84 -1.17
N GLY A 64 2.31 -11.79 -1.79
CA GLY A 64 1.52 -11.90 -2.99
C GLY A 64 0.28 -12.73 -2.77
N ARG A 65 -0.06 -13.52 -3.77
CA ARG A 65 -1.31 -14.28 -3.73
C ARG A 65 -1.31 -15.47 -2.79
N ARG A 66 -0.19 -15.75 -2.15
CA ARG A 66 -0.15 -16.86 -1.20
C ARG A 66 -1.11 -16.67 -0.04
N LEU A 67 -1.42 -15.44 0.29
CA LEU A 67 -2.39 -15.16 1.35
C LEU A 67 -3.78 -15.67 1.03
N MET A 68 -4.08 -15.84 -0.24
CA MET A 68 -5.39 -16.27 -0.70
C MET A 68 -5.52 -17.79 -0.75
N LEU A 69 -4.42 -18.50 -0.58
CA LEU A 69 -4.40 -19.96 -0.66
C LEU A 69 -4.45 -20.62 0.71
N ALA A 70 -4.40 -19.85 1.73
CA ALA A 70 -4.35 -20.35 3.11
C ALA A 70 -5.70 -20.85 3.63
#